data_2892f24d7c1ff82e0251bd910afc2cc7
#
_entry.id   2892f24d7c1ff82e0251bd910afc2cc7
#
_cell.length_a   1.000
_cell.length_b   1.000
_cell.length_c   1.000
_cell.angle_alpha   90.00
_cell.angle_beta   90.00
_cell.angle_gamma   90.00
#
_symmetry.space_group_name_H-M   'P 1'
#
loop_
_entity.id
_entity.type
_entity.pdbx_description
1 polymer ?
#
loop_
_entity_poly.entity_id
_entity_poly.type
_entity_poly.pdbx_seq_one_letter_code
_entity_poly.pdbx_strand_id
1 'polypeptide(L)' 'MAGFTQDEARAQVLKKVEEQSRTDIAHIVRKYEEEAKKEARKKANYILAQATSRFAGEFAAERLIN' A
#
# COMPACT_ATOMS: atom_id res chain seq x y z
N MET A 1 32.36 -35.87 -10.09
CA MET A 1 31.61 -35.86 -10.49
C MET A 1 30.71 -35.19 -10.58
N ALA A 2 30.17 -34.79 -10.77
CA ALA A 2 29.32 -34.24 -11.01
C ALA A 2 28.65 -33.67 -11.18
N GLY A 3 28.24 -33.54 -11.18
CA GLY A 3 27.58 -32.76 -11.35
C GLY A 3 26.45 -32.59 -12.05
N PHE A 4 26.04 -31.40 -12.19
CA PHE A 4 24.87 -31.05 -12.99
C PHE A 4 25.24 -30.98 -14.46
N THR A 5 24.33 -31.45 -15.31
CA THR A 5 24.41 -31.16 -16.72
C THR A 5 24.17 -29.67 -16.92
N GLN A 6 24.46 -29.17 -18.10
CA GLN A 6 24.18 -27.78 -18.47
C GLN A 6 22.69 -27.46 -18.31
N ASP A 7 21.83 -28.36 -18.71
CA ASP A 7 20.39 -28.16 -18.60
C ASP A 7 19.91 -28.11 -17.17
N GLU A 8 20.46 -28.97 -16.31
CA GLU A 8 20.14 -28.96 -14.89
C GLU A 8 20.62 -27.68 -14.20
N ALA A 9 21.82 -27.24 -14.55
CA ALA A 9 22.35 -25.99 -14.01
C ALA A 9 21.49 -24.80 -14.43
N ARG A 10 21.06 -24.77 -15.66
CA ARG A 10 20.20 -23.71 -16.18
C ARG A 10 18.85 -23.73 -15.46
N ALA A 11 18.28 -24.91 -15.27
CA ALA A 11 17.00 -25.05 -14.57
C ALA A 11 17.10 -24.54 -13.13
N GLN A 12 18.21 -24.82 -12.45
CA GLN A 12 18.43 -24.34 -11.09
C GLN A 12 18.56 -22.82 -11.03
N VAL A 13 19.28 -22.24 -11.97
CA VAL A 13 19.39 -20.79 -12.05
C VAL A 13 18.02 -20.14 -12.27
N LEU A 14 17.25 -20.68 -13.20
CA LEU A 14 15.89 -20.18 -13.48
C LEU A 14 15.01 -20.28 -12.24
N LYS A 15 15.09 -21.37 -11.51
CA LYS A 15 14.31 -21.54 -10.29
C LYS A 15 14.67 -20.47 -9.25
N LYS A 16 15.94 -20.19 -9.07
CA LYS A 16 16.40 -19.17 -8.15
C LYS A 16 15.92 -17.77 -8.56
N VAL A 17 15.98 -17.48 -9.85
CA VAL A 17 15.50 -16.22 -10.37
C VAL A 17 13.99 -16.07 -10.14
N GLU A 18 13.23 -17.12 -10.37
CA GLU A 18 11.79 -17.10 -10.12
C GLU A 18 11.47 -16.86 -8.65
N GLU A 19 12.17 -17.57 -7.76
CA GLU A 19 11.97 -17.39 -6.32
C GLU A 19 12.31 -15.97 -5.88
N GLN A 20 13.42 -15.44 -6.37
CA GLN A 20 13.83 -14.08 -6.05
C GLN A 20 12.83 -13.06 -6.59
N SER A 21 12.33 -13.27 -7.81
CA SER A 21 11.33 -12.40 -8.41
C SER A 21 10.03 -12.38 -7.62
N ARG A 22 9.59 -13.54 -7.12
CA ARG A 22 8.39 -13.60 -6.28
C ARG A 22 8.58 -12.82 -5.00
N THR A 23 9.74 -12.93 -4.37
CA THR A 23 10.06 -12.18 -3.16
C THR A 23 10.06 -10.67 -3.45
N ASP A 24 10.67 -10.26 -4.54
CA ASP A 24 10.73 -8.86 -4.94
C ASP A 24 9.32 -8.30 -5.21
N ILE A 25 8.51 -9.06 -5.93
CA ILE A 25 7.13 -8.66 -6.22
C ILE A 25 6.33 -8.54 -4.93
N ALA A 26 6.49 -9.47 -4.01
CA ALA A 26 5.79 -9.43 -2.72
C ALA A 26 6.16 -8.17 -1.93
N HIS A 27 7.43 -7.77 -1.95
CA HIS A 27 7.88 -6.53 -1.31
C HIS A 27 7.25 -5.30 -1.96
N ILE A 28 7.23 -5.26 -3.27
CA ILE A 28 6.66 -4.14 -4.02
C ILE A 28 5.16 -4.00 -3.73
N VAL A 29 4.44 -5.11 -3.76
CA VAL A 29 2.99 -5.14 -3.49
C VAL A 29 2.72 -4.66 -2.07
N ARG A 30 3.46 -5.16 -1.10
CA ARG A 30 3.30 -4.75 0.30
C ARG A 30 3.53 -3.27 0.49
N LYS A 31 4.59 -2.75 -0.11
CA LYS A 31 4.91 -1.34 -0.02
C LYS A 31 3.81 -0.47 -0.66
N TYR A 32 3.32 -0.89 -1.80
CA TYR A 32 2.22 -0.22 -2.47
C TYR A 32 0.96 -0.20 -1.60
N GLU A 33 0.62 -1.33 -0.99
CA GLU A 33 -0.54 -1.41 -0.11
C GLU A 33 -0.41 -0.51 1.11
N GLU A 34 0.78 -0.45 1.72
CA GLU A 34 1.03 0.42 2.85
C GLU A 34 0.88 1.89 2.48
N GLU A 35 1.41 2.27 1.33
CA GLU A 35 1.29 3.63 0.83
C GLU A 35 -0.16 3.98 0.50
N ALA A 36 -0.89 3.04 -0.10
CA ALA A 36 -2.31 3.24 -0.41
C ALA A 36 -3.14 3.44 0.86
N LYS A 37 -2.89 2.66 1.90
CA LYS A 37 -3.57 2.83 3.18
C LYS A 37 -3.26 4.18 3.82
N LYS A 38 -2.02 4.62 3.72
CA LYS A 38 -1.60 5.92 4.24
C LYS A 38 -2.33 7.06 3.54
N GLU A 39 -2.40 6.99 2.22
CA GLU A 39 -3.12 7.98 1.42
C GLU A 39 -4.60 7.99 1.74
N ALA A 40 -5.20 6.81 1.89
CA ALA A 40 -6.61 6.69 2.25
C ALA A 40 -6.90 7.32 3.60
N ARG A 41 -6.02 7.11 4.59
CA ARG A 41 -6.16 7.73 5.91
C ARG A 41 -6.07 9.25 5.84
N LYS A 42 -5.14 9.76 5.06
CA LYS A 42 -5.00 11.22 4.89
C LYS A 42 -6.27 11.81 4.28
N LYS A 43 -6.80 11.17 3.25
CA LYS A 43 -8.03 11.62 2.61
C LYS A 43 -9.21 11.56 3.57
N ALA A 44 -9.34 10.46 4.32
CA ALA A 44 -10.42 10.30 5.28
C ALA A 44 -10.34 11.37 6.37
N ASN A 45 -9.15 11.63 6.90
CA ASN A 45 -8.94 12.66 7.91
C ASN A 45 -9.25 14.06 7.37
N TYR A 46 -8.87 14.31 6.13
CA TYR A 46 -9.18 15.61 5.50
C TYR A 46 -10.68 15.80 5.36
N ILE A 47 -11.39 14.79 4.89
CA ILE A 47 -12.84 14.83 4.73
C ILE A 47 -13.53 15.02 6.08
N LEU A 48 -13.09 14.28 7.09
CA LEU A 48 -13.63 14.42 8.45
C LEU A 48 -13.39 15.80 9.01
N ALA A 49 -12.20 16.36 8.80
CA ALA A 49 -11.89 17.71 9.28
C ALA A 49 -12.77 18.75 8.60
N GLN A 50 -12.99 18.62 7.29
CA GLN A 50 -13.88 19.52 6.57
C GLN A 50 -15.32 19.39 7.03
N ALA A 51 -15.82 18.17 7.20
CA ALA A 51 -17.18 17.95 7.68
C ALA A 51 -17.37 18.49 9.08
N THR A 52 -16.39 18.27 9.97
CA THR A 52 -16.44 18.78 11.34
C THR A 52 -16.43 20.29 11.38
N SER A 53 -15.59 20.93 10.59
CA SER A 53 -15.55 22.40 10.50
C SER A 53 -16.86 22.97 10.00
N ARG A 54 -17.44 22.34 8.97
CA ARG A 54 -18.72 22.79 8.43
C ARG A 54 -19.84 22.63 9.44
N PHE A 55 -19.89 21.48 10.12
CA PHE A 55 -20.89 21.22 11.13
C PHE A 55 -20.78 22.23 12.29
N ALA A 56 -19.56 22.48 12.74
CA ALA A 56 -19.31 23.45 13.81
C ALA A 56 -19.76 24.85 13.41
N GLY A 57 -19.52 25.24 12.15
CA GLY A 57 -19.96 26.53 11.64
C GLY A 57 -21.47 26.64 11.61
N GLU A 58 -22.16 25.62 11.15
CA GLU A 58 -23.62 25.60 11.13
C GLU A 58 -24.22 25.65 12.54
N PHE A 59 -23.66 24.90 13.45
CA PHE A 59 -24.10 24.87 14.84
C PHE A 59 -23.93 26.21 15.51
N ALA A 60 -22.80 26.86 15.28
CA ALA A 60 -22.54 28.19 15.81
C ALA A 60 -23.53 29.23 15.26
N ALA A 61 -23.82 29.15 13.96
CA ALA A 61 -24.80 30.03 13.31
C ALA A 61 -26.20 29.85 13.91
N GLU A 62 -26.63 28.63 14.16
CA GLU A 62 -27.92 28.36 14.80
C GLU A 62 -28.00 28.96 16.19
N ARG A 63 -26.94 28.84 16.97
CA ARG A 63 -26.90 29.42 18.31
C ARG A 63 -26.96 30.94 18.31
N LEU A 64 -26.34 31.55 17.33
CA LEU A 64 -26.33 33.00 17.21
C LEU A 64 -27.69 33.55 16.82
N ILE A 65 -28.49 32.79 16.10
CA ILE A 65 -29.81 33.22 15.69
C ILE A 65 -30.81 33.14 16.83
N ASN A 66 -30.60 32.21 17.73
CA ASN A 66 -31.47 32.08 18.91
C ASN A 66 -31.02 33.03 20.00
#